data_40554893f8b24a284e9f9aa0758d3ec7
#
_entry.id   40554893f8b24a284e9f9aa0758d3ec7
#
_cell.length_a   1.000
_cell.length_b   1.000
_cell.length_c   1.000
_cell.angle_alpha   90.00
_cell.angle_beta   90.00
_cell.angle_gamma   90.00
#
_symmetry.space_group_name_H-M   'P 1'
#
loop_
_entity.id
_entity.type
_entity.pdbx_description
1 polymer ?
#
loop_
_entity_poly.entity_id
_entity_poly.type
_entity_poly.pdbx_seq_one_letter_code
_entity_poly.pdbx_strand_id
1 'polypeptide(L)'
;MPDRPLNILCFGAHPDDCDLRFGGTAMKYRALGHRVKFVSMTNGDTGHFSQGGGPLARRRCEEAQAAAQIADIEYEVLDIHNGELEPDVRNRKLVIQRMREFEADLVLCHRANDYHPDHRAVGVVVQDASYTVTVPNVAPLTPHLQRAPVLGYFYDAFRLPNPYVPTVALDTDDVFERKVDMIHCHASQMYEWLPYNGGTLDEVPEAEVERRAWLRERLLGRFGGTADSARDCLHKWYGEARGAAVKTAETVSVSEYGRRLPEDEVRTLFPFLPAE
;
A
#
# COMPACT_ATOMS: atom_id res chain seq x y z
N MET A 1 -2.77 -3.38 24.16
CA MET A 1 -3.51 -3.45 22.88
C MET A 1 -4.68 -2.49 22.97
N PRO A 2 -5.08 -1.80 21.90
CA PRO A 2 -6.38 -1.11 21.96
C PRO A 2 -7.46 -2.16 22.24
N ASP A 3 -8.47 -1.77 23.04
CA ASP A 3 -9.60 -2.66 23.40
C ASP A 3 -10.50 -3.05 22.18
N ARG A 4 -10.12 -2.62 20.98
CA ARG A 4 -10.81 -2.87 19.72
C ARG A 4 -9.81 -3.24 18.60
N PRO A 5 -10.28 -3.86 17.51
CA PRO A 5 -9.49 -4.04 16.31
C PRO A 5 -8.92 -2.72 15.78
N LEU A 6 -7.68 -2.75 15.28
CA LEU A 6 -7.08 -1.63 14.55
C LEU A 6 -7.75 -1.46 13.19
N ASN A 7 -7.83 -0.22 12.72
CA ASN A 7 -8.29 0.16 11.39
C ASN A 7 -7.11 0.67 10.56
N ILE A 8 -6.69 -0.11 9.58
CA ILE A 8 -5.55 0.17 8.70
C ILE A 8 -6.06 0.63 7.35
N LEU A 9 -5.73 1.85 6.95
CA LEU A 9 -6.17 2.46 5.70
C LEU A 9 -4.98 2.76 4.81
N CYS A 10 -4.99 2.26 3.58
CA CYS A 10 -3.93 2.51 2.61
C CYS A 10 -4.47 3.28 1.41
N PHE A 11 -3.77 4.35 1.02
CA PHE A 11 -4.05 5.11 -0.20
C PHE A 11 -2.97 4.83 -1.25
N GLY A 12 -3.34 4.12 -2.31
CA GLY A 12 -2.57 3.98 -3.53
C GLY A 12 -3.02 5.01 -4.57
N ALA A 13 -2.20 5.26 -5.57
CA ALA A 13 -2.60 6.07 -6.72
C ALA A 13 -3.42 5.23 -7.72
N HIS A 14 -3.02 3.98 -7.95
CA HIS A 14 -3.61 3.09 -8.93
C HIS A 14 -4.14 1.79 -8.29
N PRO A 15 -5.06 1.07 -8.99
CA PRO A 15 -5.61 -0.20 -8.49
C PRO A 15 -4.59 -1.35 -8.61
N ASP A 16 -3.57 -1.37 -7.78
CA ASP A 16 -2.52 -2.40 -7.58
C ASP A 16 -1.41 -1.90 -6.62
N ASP A 17 -1.31 -0.59 -6.41
CA ASP A 17 -0.22 -0.01 -5.60
C ASP A 17 -0.18 -0.54 -4.17
N CYS A 18 -1.33 -0.54 -3.50
CA CYS A 18 -1.42 -1.02 -2.11
C CYS A 18 -1.11 -2.52 -2.01
N ASP A 19 -1.57 -3.29 -2.98
CA ASP A 19 -1.33 -4.74 -3.08
C ASP A 19 0.16 -5.04 -3.18
N LEU A 20 0.84 -4.33 -4.08
CA LEU A 20 2.28 -4.43 -4.28
C LEU A 20 3.09 -3.96 -3.08
N ARG A 21 2.63 -2.93 -2.37
CA ARG A 21 3.41 -2.27 -1.31
C ARG A 21 3.13 -2.81 0.08
N PHE A 22 1.91 -3.30 0.34
CA PHE A 22 1.45 -3.64 1.69
C PHE A 22 0.54 -4.88 1.75
N GLY A 23 0.36 -5.61 0.66
CA GLY A 23 -0.58 -6.73 0.58
C GLY A 23 -0.29 -7.86 1.57
N GLY A 24 0.97 -8.23 1.75
CA GLY A 24 1.36 -9.25 2.73
C GLY A 24 1.09 -8.82 4.16
N THR A 25 1.43 -7.60 4.51
CA THR A 25 1.16 -7.04 5.84
C THR A 25 -0.34 -6.87 6.10
N ALA A 26 -1.12 -6.49 5.08
CA ALA A 26 -2.57 -6.44 5.15
C ALA A 26 -3.17 -7.79 5.57
N MET A 27 -2.70 -8.89 4.96
CA MET A 27 -3.13 -10.25 5.31
C MET A 27 -2.77 -10.61 6.77
N LYS A 28 -1.61 -10.17 7.27
CA LYS A 28 -1.21 -10.39 8.66
C LYS A 28 -2.13 -9.63 9.64
N TYR A 29 -2.52 -8.39 9.33
CA TYR A 29 -3.52 -7.67 10.11
C TYR A 29 -4.88 -8.39 10.11
N ARG A 30 -5.32 -8.86 8.94
CA ARG A 30 -6.59 -9.60 8.83
C ARG A 30 -6.58 -10.90 9.62
N ALA A 31 -5.47 -11.63 9.61
CA ALA A 31 -5.31 -12.85 10.41
C ALA A 31 -5.45 -12.62 11.93
N LEU A 32 -5.17 -11.40 12.40
CA LEU A 32 -5.35 -10.98 13.80
C LEU A 32 -6.73 -10.32 14.06
N GLY A 33 -7.63 -10.30 13.09
CA GLY A 33 -8.97 -9.73 13.23
C GLY A 33 -9.05 -8.21 13.12
N HIS A 34 -7.99 -7.54 12.66
CA HIS A 34 -7.98 -6.11 12.39
C HIS A 34 -8.69 -5.78 11.07
N ARG A 35 -9.14 -4.55 10.91
CA ARG A 35 -9.77 -4.08 9.66
C ARG A 35 -8.73 -3.44 8.74
N VAL A 36 -8.78 -3.79 7.47
CA VAL A 36 -7.91 -3.22 6.44
C VAL A 36 -8.75 -2.75 5.26
N LYS A 37 -8.48 -1.54 4.80
CA LYS A 37 -9.08 -0.99 3.57
C LYS A 37 -8.00 -0.40 2.67
N PHE A 38 -8.03 -0.76 1.40
CA PHE A 38 -7.27 -0.12 0.34
C PHE A 38 -8.15 0.86 -0.43
N VAL A 39 -7.61 2.01 -0.79
CA VAL A 39 -8.26 3.01 -1.62
C VAL A 39 -7.31 3.35 -2.75
N SER A 40 -7.71 3.07 -3.98
CA SER A 40 -7.07 3.62 -5.17
C SER A 40 -7.66 4.99 -5.45
N MET A 41 -6.82 6.03 -5.51
CA MET A 41 -7.27 7.39 -5.77
C MET A 41 -7.67 7.61 -7.23
N THR A 42 -7.15 6.80 -8.17
CA THR A 42 -7.56 6.83 -9.58
C THR A 42 -8.15 5.50 -10.04
N ASN A 43 -8.86 5.52 -11.15
CA ASN A 43 -9.49 4.34 -11.73
C ASN A 43 -8.56 3.53 -12.67
N GLY A 44 -7.35 4.05 -12.94
CA GLY A 44 -6.34 3.38 -13.74
C GLY A 44 -6.62 3.29 -15.24
N ASP A 45 -7.54 4.08 -15.77
CA ASP A 45 -8.12 3.99 -17.12
C ASP A 45 -7.17 4.34 -18.29
N THR A 46 -5.96 4.82 -18.01
CA THR A 46 -4.95 5.11 -19.04
C THR A 46 -3.70 4.21 -18.94
N GLY A 47 -3.64 3.33 -17.94
CA GLY A 47 -2.47 2.48 -17.66
C GLY A 47 -2.44 1.19 -18.47
N HIS A 48 -2.50 1.29 -19.83
CA HIS A 48 -2.38 0.15 -20.74
C HIS A 48 -2.04 0.60 -22.17
N PHE A 49 -1.40 -0.26 -22.97
CA PHE A 49 -0.94 0.08 -24.32
C PHE A 49 -2.01 -0.06 -25.42
N SER A 50 -3.07 -0.84 -25.20
CA SER A 50 -4.10 -1.12 -26.21
C SER A 50 -5.54 -0.93 -25.72
N GLN A 51 -5.76 -0.77 -24.43
CA GLN A 51 -7.05 -0.50 -23.81
C GLN A 51 -7.01 0.85 -23.09
N GLY A 52 -8.17 1.50 -22.96
CA GLY A 52 -8.26 2.76 -22.25
C GLY A 52 -9.68 3.14 -21.87
N GLY A 53 -9.82 4.20 -21.09
CA GLY A 53 -11.11 4.73 -20.67
C GLY A 53 -11.94 3.77 -19.84
N GLY A 54 -13.27 3.91 -19.89
CA GLY A 54 -14.20 3.13 -19.10
C GLY A 54 -14.04 1.59 -19.15
N PRO A 55 -13.73 0.97 -20.30
CA PRO A 55 -13.46 -0.47 -20.35
C PRO A 55 -12.28 -0.91 -19.49
N LEU A 56 -11.17 -0.18 -19.53
CA LEU A 56 -10.00 -0.48 -18.70
C LEU A 56 -10.26 -0.17 -17.22
N ALA A 57 -10.92 0.94 -16.91
CA ALA A 57 -11.30 1.28 -15.55
C ALA A 57 -12.14 0.17 -14.88
N ARG A 58 -13.15 -0.35 -15.59
CA ARG A 58 -13.96 -1.48 -15.09
C ARG A 58 -13.13 -2.73 -14.88
N ARG A 59 -12.30 -3.11 -15.84
CA ARG A 59 -11.40 -4.27 -15.73
C ARG A 59 -10.50 -4.16 -14.52
N ARG A 60 -9.82 -3.03 -14.32
CA ARG A 60 -8.93 -2.81 -13.19
C ARG A 60 -9.66 -2.77 -11.86
N CYS A 61 -10.89 -2.26 -11.83
CA CYS A 61 -11.74 -2.35 -10.66
C CYS A 61 -12.09 -3.81 -10.32
N GLU A 62 -12.45 -4.64 -11.30
CA GLU A 62 -12.74 -6.07 -11.11
C GLU A 62 -11.50 -6.83 -10.63
N GLU A 63 -10.31 -6.54 -11.18
CA GLU A 63 -9.03 -7.10 -10.75
C GLU A 63 -8.72 -6.73 -9.28
N ALA A 64 -8.94 -5.47 -8.89
CA ALA A 64 -8.75 -5.01 -7.51
C ALA A 64 -9.74 -5.67 -6.54
N GLN A 65 -11.01 -5.88 -6.94
CA GLN A 65 -11.98 -6.59 -6.11
C GLN A 65 -11.62 -8.08 -5.95
N ALA A 66 -11.10 -8.73 -7.00
CA ALA A 66 -10.60 -10.10 -6.91
C ALA A 66 -9.39 -10.20 -5.96
N ALA A 67 -8.45 -9.27 -6.06
CA ALA A 67 -7.30 -9.17 -5.15
C ALA A 67 -7.75 -8.97 -3.69
N ALA A 68 -8.74 -8.11 -3.46
CA ALA A 68 -9.33 -7.87 -2.13
C ALA A 68 -9.92 -9.14 -1.50
N GLN A 69 -10.57 -10.00 -2.30
CA GLN A 69 -11.09 -11.29 -1.82
C GLN A 69 -9.97 -12.23 -1.36
N ILE A 70 -8.84 -12.27 -2.08
CA ILE A 70 -7.67 -13.08 -1.68
C ILE A 70 -7.14 -12.63 -0.32
N ALA A 71 -7.09 -11.32 -0.07
CA ALA A 71 -6.55 -10.75 1.16
C ALA A 71 -7.59 -10.61 2.28
N ASP A 72 -8.88 -10.79 2.00
CA ASP A 72 -10.01 -10.57 2.92
C ASP A 72 -10.08 -9.12 3.43
N ILE A 73 -9.92 -8.14 2.53
CA ILE A 73 -9.91 -6.70 2.81
C ILE A 73 -11.02 -5.95 2.08
N GLU A 74 -11.29 -4.71 2.54
CA GLU A 74 -12.10 -3.76 1.77
C GLU A 74 -11.23 -3.09 0.70
N TYR A 75 -11.75 -2.92 -0.52
CA TYR A 75 -11.08 -2.17 -1.58
C TYR A 75 -12.05 -1.19 -2.26
N GLU A 76 -11.65 0.07 -2.31
CA GLU A 76 -12.37 1.14 -2.99
C GLU A 76 -11.51 1.70 -4.12
N VAL A 77 -12.07 1.80 -5.33
CA VAL A 77 -11.43 2.46 -6.48
C VAL A 77 -12.23 3.72 -6.77
N LEU A 78 -11.59 4.90 -6.63
CA LEU A 78 -12.23 6.19 -6.90
C LEU A 78 -12.20 6.47 -8.40
N ASP A 79 -13.22 7.19 -8.88
CA ASP A 79 -13.39 7.52 -10.30
C ASP A 79 -12.70 8.86 -10.65
N ILE A 80 -11.37 8.88 -10.50
CA ILE A 80 -10.49 9.97 -10.98
C ILE A 80 -9.64 9.37 -12.10
N HIS A 81 -9.50 10.11 -13.21
CA HIS A 81 -8.68 9.67 -14.34
C HIS A 81 -7.21 9.47 -13.94
N ASN A 82 -6.64 8.37 -14.37
CA ASN A 82 -5.23 8.06 -14.16
C ASN A 82 -4.35 9.10 -14.90
N GLY A 83 -3.37 9.66 -14.19
CA GLY A 83 -2.50 10.74 -14.69
C GLY A 83 -3.05 12.15 -14.43
N GLU A 84 -4.28 12.29 -13.90
CA GLU A 84 -4.95 13.56 -13.67
C GLU A 84 -5.26 13.84 -12.19
N LEU A 85 -4.69 13.06 -11.28
CA LEU A 85 -4.87 13.30 -9.85
C LEU A 85 -4.08 14.54 -9.42
N GLU A 86 -4.79 15.59 -9.01
CA GLU A 86 -4.20 16.82 -8.49
C GLU A 86 -4.28 16.87 -6.95
N PRO A 87 -3.27 17.43 -6.26
CA PRO A 87 -3.31 17.62 -4.80
C PRO A 87 -4.12 18.88 -4.42
N ASP A 88 -5.39 18.88 -4.79
CA ASP A 88 -6.31 19.98 -4.57
C ASP A 88 -7.17 19.83 -3.30
N VAL A 89 -8.00 20.85 -3.02
CA VAL A 89 -8.90 20.87 -1.87
C VAL A 89 -9.97 19.79 -1.95
N ARG A 90 -10.45 19.44 -3.16
CA ARG A 90 -11.48 18.42 -3.37
C ARG A 90 -10.93 17.05 -2.98
N ASN A 91 -9.77 16.68 -3.51
CA ASN A 91 -9.14 15.40 -3.27
C ASN A 91 -8.67 15.28 -1.81
N ARG A 92 -8.16 16.36 -1.20
CA ARG A 92 -7.89 16.39 0.24
C ARG A 92 -9.14 16.11 1.09
N LYS A 93 -10.29 16.71 0.75
CA LYS A 93 -11.54 16.42 1.46
C LYS A 93 -12.02 14.98 1.28
N LEU A 94 -11.83 14.36 0.10
CA LEU A 94 -12.11 12.94 -0.10
C LEU A 94 -11.26 12.06 0.82
N VAL A 95 -9.97 12.34 0.91
CA VAL A 95 -9.05 11.61 1.81
C VAL A 95 -9.47 11.77 3.27
N ILE A 96 -9.79 13.00 3.72
CA ILE A 96 -10.27 13.26 5.08
C ILE A 96 -11.55 12.48 5.39
N GLN A 97 -12.51 12.45 4.46
CA GLN A 97 -13.75 11.69 4.62
C GLN A 97 -13.46 10.19 4.79
N ARG A 98 -12.62 9.60 3.94
CA ARG A 98 -12.26 8.17 4.04
C ARG A 98 -11.53 7.83 5.33
N MET A 99 -10.60 8.69 5.77
CA MET A 99 -9.95 8.52 7.07
C MET A 99 -10.95 8.53 8.24
N ARG A 100 -11.93 9.42 8.19
CA ARG A 100 -12.96 9.57 9.23
C ARG A 100 -13.97 8.44 9.22
N GLU A 101 -14.52 8.10 8.05
CA GLU A 101 -15.51 7.01 7.88
C GLU A 101 -14.93 5.66 8.30
N PHE A 102 -13.64 5.46 8.06
CA PHE A 102 -12.95 4.23 8.45
C PHE A 102 -12.39 4.27 9.88
N GLU A 103 -12.42 5.43 10.56
CA GLU A 103 -11.83 5.64 11.90
C GLU A 103 -10.37 5.17 11.96
N ALA A 104 -9.56 5.57 10.99
CA ALA A 104 -8.22 5.05 10.76
C ALA A 104 -7.28 5.25 11.96
N ASP A 105 -6.56 4.19 12.37
CA ASP A 105 -5.48 4.21 13.36
C ASP A 105 -4.12 4.39 12.70
N LEU A 106 -3.92 3.70 11.57
CA LEU A 106 -2.75 3.78 10.70
C LEU A 106 -3.20 4.12 9.27
N VAL A 107 -2.57 5.12 8.68
CA VAL A 107 -2.76 5.48 7.28
C VAL A 107 -1.44 5.34 6.55
N LEU A 108 -1.44 4.64 5.42
CA LEU A 108 -0.27 4.46 4.57
C LEU A 108 -0.51 5.04 3.18
N CYS A 109 0.54 5.61 2.59
CA CYS A 109 0.49 6.16 1.25
C CYS A 109 1.87 6.22 0.59
N HIS A 110 1.93 6.71 -0.65
CA HIS A 110 3.17 7.07 -1.31
C HIS A 110 3.84 8.27 -0.63
N ARG A 111 5.16 8.40 -0.76
CA ARG A 111 5.83 9.67 -0.46
C ARG A 111 5.50 10.71 -1.55
N ALA A 112 5.57 12.00 -1.19
CA ALA A 112 5.48 13.10 -2.15
C ALA A 112 6.74 13.19 -3.06
N ASN A 113 7.64 12.25 -2.97
CA ASN A 113 8.88 12.10 -3.74
C ASN A 113 8.83 10.80 -4.54
N ASP A 114 8.26 10.85 -5.74
CA ASP A 114 8.06 9.70 -6.62
C ASP A 114 8.16 10.14 -8.10
N TYR A 115 8.41 9.19 -9.01
CA TYR A 115 8.44 9.47 -10.46
C TYR A 115 7.06 9.77 -11.02
N HIS A 116 6.01 9.12 -10.49
CA HIS A 116 4.65 9.25 -11.02
C HIS A 116 3.92 10.45 -10.42
N PRO A 117 3.29 11.32 -11.24
CA PRO A 117 2.56 12.49 -10.72
C PRO A 117 1.45 12.11 -9.74
N ASP A 118 0.66 11.07 -10.04
CA ASP A 118 -0.43 10.62 -9.15
C ASP A 118 0.10 10.11 -7.81
N HIS A 119 1.23 9.40 -7.77
CA HIS A 119 1.86 8.98 -6.51
C HIS A 119 2.25 10.18 -5.65
N ARG A 120 2.87 11.21 -6.27
CA ARG A 120 3.20 12.45 -5.57
C ARG A 120 1.94 13.15 -5.05
N ALA A 121 0.90 13.22 -5.89
CA ALA A 121 -0.38 13.84 -5.50
C ALA A 121 -1.02 13.13 -4.30
N VAL A 122 -1.06 11.78 -4.29
CA VAL A 122 -1.51 10.99 -3.13
C VAL A 122 -0.70 11.35 -1.89
N GLY A 123 0.63 11.35 -2.00
CA GLY A 123 1.51 11.71 -0.88
C GLY A 123 1.18 13.09 -0.30
N VAL A 124 0.98 14.09 -1.16
CA VAL A 124 0.66 15.46 -0.74
C VAL A 124 -0.72 15.55 -0.08
N VAL A 125 -1.79 15.00 -0.71
CA VAL A 125 -3.14 15.12 -0.15
C VAL A 125 -3.31 14.39 1.18
N VAL A 126 -2.62 13.24 1.36
CA VAL A 126 -2.64 12.48 2.61
C VAL A 126 -1.87 13.22 3.71
N GLN A 127 -0.71 13.81 3.41
CA GLN A 127 0.02 14.66 4.35
C GLN A 127 -0.82 15.88 4.77
N ASP A 128 -1.44 16.57 3.81
CA ASP A 128 -2.31 17.72 4.07
C ASP A 128 -3.54 17.36 4.90
N ALA A 129 -4.04 16.13 4.78
CA ALA A 129 -5.16 15.63 5.55
C ALA A 129 -4.79 15.33 7.01
N SER A 130 -3.53 15.03 7.31
CA SER A 130 -3.05 14.49 8.59
C SER A 130 -3.45 15.30 9.82
N TYR A 131 -3.40 16.64 9.73
CA TYR A 131 -3.86 17.56 10.77
C TYR A 131 -5.37 17.82 10.65
N THR A 132 -5.83 18.11 9.42
CA THR A 132 -7.20 18.60 9.19
C THR A 132 -8.27 17.54 9.40
N VAL A 133 -7.91 16.26 9.47
CA VAL A 133 -8.81 15.15 9.79
C VAL A 133 -9.45 15.28 11.18
N THR A 134 -8.80 15.99 12.12
CA THR A 134 -9.30 16.26 13.47
C THR A 134 -10.04 17.58 13.61
N VAL A 135 -10.08 18.41 12.58
CA VAL A 135 -10.71 19.75 12.62
C VAL A 135 -12.20 19.66 12.30
N PRO A 136 -13.12 19.94 13.25
CA PRO A 136 -14.56 19.72 13.07
C PRO A 136 -15.17 20.39 11.86
N ASN A 137 -14.76 21.63 11.57
CA ASN A 137 -15.34 22.46 10.49
C ASN A 137 -14.73 22.18 9.10
N VAL A 138 -13.75 21.28 8.99
CA VAL A 138 -13.25 20.78 7.72
C VAL A 138 -14.04 19.52 7.36
N ALA A 139 -14.64 19.45 6.17
CA ALA A 139 -15.54 18.37 5.74
C ALA A 139 -16.62 18.03 6.81
N PRO A 140 -17.47 19.01 7.24
CA PRO A 140 -18.28 18.91 8.45
C PRO A 140 -19.42 17.89 8.38
N LEU A 141 -19.70 17.34 7.19
CA LEU A 141 -20.71 16.28 7.01
C LEU A 141 -20.23 14.90 7.48
N THR A 142 -18.93 14.74 7.74
CA THR A 142 -18.35 13.52 8.29
C THR A 142 -17.76 13.83 9.67
N PRO A 143 -18.16 13.11 10.73
CA PRO A 143 -17.63 13.35 12.08
C PRO A 143 -16.11 13.33 12.11
N HIS A 144 -15.48 14.33 12.76
CA HIS A 144 -14.03 14.41 12.84
C HIS A 144 -13.45 13.34 13.76
N LEU A 145 -12.22 12.93 13.50
CA LEU A 145 -11.48 12.06 14.42
C LEU A 145 -11.07 12.85 15.66
N GLN A 146 -11.18 12.23 16.84
CA GLN A 146 -10.70 12.80 18.10
C GLN A 146 -9.17 12.81 18.18
N ARG A 147 -8.51 11.96 17.40
CA ARG A 147 -7.06 11.76 17.37
C ARG A 147 -6.62 11.51 15.94
N ALA A 148 -5.56 12.16 15.52
CA ALA A 148 -4.98 11.90 14.21
C ALA A 148 -4.43 10.46 14.13
N PRO A 149 -4.54 9.77 12.99
CA PRO A 149 -3.90 8.48 12.79
C PRO A 149 -2.37 8.63 12.75
N VAL A 150 -1.66 7.52 12.96
CA VAL A 150 -0.26 7.43 12.56
C VAL A 150 -0.20 7.42 11.04
N LEU A 151 0.68 8.23 10.46
CA LEU A 151 0.90 8.27 9.02
C LEU A 151 2.22 7.58 8.70
N GLY A 152 2.23 6.75 7.66
CA GLY A 152 3.42 6.10 7.16
C GLY A 152 3.46 6.06 5.63
N TYR A 153 4.64 5.76 5.12
CA TYR A 153 4.89 5.68 3.69
C TYR A 153 5.28 4.28 3.27
N PHE A 154 4.79 3.87 2.11
CA PHE A 154 5.23 2.68 1.41
C PHE A 154 6.69 2.77 1.01
N TYR A 155 7.33 1.60 0.87
CA TYR A 155 8.66 1.51 0.31
C TYR A 155 8.73 2.10 -1.10
N ASP A 156 9.80 2.87 -1.34
CA ASP A 156 10.26 3.26 -2.66
C ASP A 156 11.80 3.26 -2.70
N ALA A 157 12.38 3.26 -3.89
CA ALA A 157 13.83 3.24 -4.10
C ALA A 157 14.42 4.61 -4.38
N PHE A 158 13.67 5.70 -4.25
CA PHE A 158 14.16 7.05 -4.55
C PHE A 158 15.10 7.56 -3.47
N ARG A 159 16.21 8.14 -3.90
CA ARG A 159 17.24 8.66 -3.01
C ARG A 159 17.24 10.17 -2.89
N LEU A 160 16.74 10.90 -3.89
CA LEU A 160 16.71 12.35 -3.93
C LEU A 160 15.28 12.87 -3.86
N PRO A 161 15.00 13.98 -3.16
CA PRO A 161 15.93 14.75 -2.32
C PRO A 161 16.32 14.04 -1.02
N ASN A 162 15.51 13.11 -0.52
CA ASN A 162 15.75 12.34 0.69
C ASN A 162 15.56 10.84 0.42
N PRO A 163 16.49 9.97 0.84
CA PRO A 163 16.32 8.53 0.71
C PRO A 163 15.14 8.04 1.58
N TYR A 164 14.57 6.92 1.18
CA TYR A 164 13.63 6.18 2.02
C TYR A 164 14.38 5.52 3.18
N VAL A 165 13.87 5.70 4.40
CA VAL A 165 14.44 5.08 5.60
C VAL A 165 13.31 4.30 6.30
N PRO A 166 13.38 2.96 6.39
CA PRO A 166 12.35 2.17 7.05
C PRO A 166 12.38 2.39 8.56
N THR A 167 11.22 2.66 9.15
CA THR A 167 11.02 2.64 10.61
C THR A 167 10.70 1.23 11.10
N VAL A 168 9.92 0.49 10.28
CA VAL A 168 9.53 -0.89 10.53
C VAL A 168 9.73 -1.70 9.26
N ALA A 169 10.36 -2.86 9.40
CA ALA A 169 10.46 -3.89 8.37
C ALA A 169 9.69 -5.12 8.82
N LEU A 170 8.89 -5.69 7.94
CA LEU A 170 7.88 -6.69 8.23
C LEU A 170 8.17 -7.96 7.44
N ASP A 171 8.45 -9.04 8.14
CA ASP A 171 8.60 -10.37 7.58
C ASP A 171 7.28 -10.81 6.92
N THR A 172 7.33 -11.13 5.63
CA THR A 172 6.18 -11.58 4.83
C THR A 172 6.35 -12.99 4.25
N ASP A 173 7.34 -13.75 4.70
CA ASP A 173 7.63 -15.09 4.17
C ASP A 173 6.43 -16.03 4.30
N ASP A 174 5.73 -15.99 5.43
CA ASP A 174 4.57 -16.82 5.75
C ASP A 174 3.32 -16.52 4.91
N VAL A 175 3.24 -15.34 4.32
CA VAL A 175 2.10 -14.88 3.49
C VAL A 175 2.49 -14.66 2.03
N PHE A 176 3.74 -14.93 1.65
CA PHE A 176 4.26 -14.60 0.33
C PHE A 176 3.49 -15.26 -0.81
N GLU A 177 3.20 -16.55 -0.72
CA GLU A 177 2.45 -17.26 -1.77
C GLU A 177 1.04 -16.66 -1.95
N ARG A 178 0.37 -16.35 -0.85
CA ARG A 178 -0.95 -15.71 -0.89
C ARG A 178 -0.88 -14.29 -1.44
N LYS A 179 0.21 -13.56 -1.17
CA LYS A 179 0.48 -12.26 -1.78
C LYS A 179 0.71 -12.39 -3.29
N VAL A 180 1.38 -13.44 -3.75
CA VAL A 180 1.50 -13.74 -5.19
C VAL A 180 0.13 -13.92 -5.81
N ASP A 181 -0.77 -14.69 -5.17
CA ASP A 181 -2.15 -14.88 -5.66
C ASP A 181 -2.94 -13.57 -5.74
N MET A 182 -2.79 -12.70 -4.75
CA MET A 182 -3.39 -11.37 -4.74
C MET A 182 -2.91 -10.52 -5.93
N ILE A 183 -1.60 -10.45 -6.14
CA ILE A 183 -1.01 -9.64 -7.21
C ILE A 183 -1.31 -10.26 -8.60
N HIS A 184 -1.42 -11.58 -8.69
CA HIS A 184 -1.82 -12.31 -9.90
C HIS A 184 -3.19 -11.89 -10.44
N CYS A 185 -4.10 -11.41 -9.58
CA CYS A 185 -5.41 -10.89 -10.00
C CYS A 185 -5.31 -9.66 -10.89
N HIS A 186 -4.24 -8.86 -10.79
CA HIS A 186 -4.03 -7.65 -11.60
C HIS A 186 -3.44 -7.99 -12.98
N ALA A 187 -4.14 -8.82 -13.75
CA ALA A 187 -3.63 -9.36 -15.00
C ALA A 187 -3.29 -8.29 -16.04
N SER A 188 -4.12 -7.23 -16.15
CA SER A 188 -3.87 -6.10 -17.05
C SER A 188 -2.54 -5.40 -16.79
N GLN A 189 -2.07 -5.44 -15.55
CA GLN A 189 -0.83 -4.80 -15.15
C GLN A 189 0.35 -5.76 -15.14
N MET A 190 0.20 -6.92 -14.49
CA MET A 190 1.31 -7.86 -14.26
C MET A 190 1.77 -8.57 -15.51
N TYR A 191 0.86 -8.82 -16.47
CA TYR A 191 1.13 -9.62 -17.68
C TYR A 191 1.03 -8.82 -18.97
N GLU A 192 0.51 -7.60 -18.91
CA GLU A 192 0.28 -6.78 -20.12
C GLU A 192 1.04 -5.44 -19.99
N TRP A 193 0.57 -4.51 -19.17
CA TRP A 193 1.12 -3.14 -19.13
C TRP A 193 2.56 -3.05 -18.64
N LEU A 194 2.87 -3.62 -17.47
CA LEU A 194 4.23 -3.51 -16.90
C LEU A 194 5.28 -4.21 -17.75
N PRO A 195 5.04 -5.43 -18.30
CA PRO A 195 5.95 -6.06 -19.25
C PRO A 195 6.09 -5.26 -20.55
N TYR A 196 5.00 -4.71 -21.10
CA TYR A 196 5.07 -3.85 -22.27
C TYR A 196 5.93 -2.62 -22.04
N ASN A 197 5.67 -1.90 -20.94
CA ASN A 197 6.42 -0.70 -20.58
C ASN A 197 7.89 -1.00 -20.25
N GLY A 198 8.19 -2.20 -19.75
CA GLY A 198 9.54 -2.68 -19.46
C GLY A 198 10.24 -3.34 -20.66
N GLY A 199 9.58 -3.48 -21.81
CA GLY A 199 10.15 -4.13 -23.00
C GLY A 199 10.35 -5.65 -22.86
N THR A 200 9.55 -6.31 -22.00
CA THR A 200 9.64 -7.75 -21.69
C THR A 200 8.32 -8.48 -21.93
N LEU A 201 7.44 -7.94 -22.80
CA LEU A 201 6.13 -8.52 -23.04
C LEU A 201 6.21 -9.92 -23.67
N ASP A 202 7.21 -10.17 -24.48
CA ASP A 202 7.51 -11.46 -25.11
C ASP A 202 8.06 -12.52 -24.13
N GLU A 203 8.48 -12.12 -22.93
CA GLU A 203 8.87 -13.04 -21.87
C GLU A 203 7.67 -13.58 -21.05
N VAL A 204 6.48 -12.99 -21.22
CA VAL A 204 5.29 -13.38 -20.45
C VAL A 204 4.74 -14.70 -21.01
N PRO A 205 4.60 -15.75 -20.17
CA PRO A 205 4.06 -17.04 -20.62
C PRO A 205 2.61 -16.91 -21.10
N GLU A 206 2.22 -17.75 -22.07
CA GLU A 206 0.83 -17.80 -22.56
C GLU A 206 -0.09 -18.54 -21.58
N ALA A 207 0.38 -19.65 -21.00
CA ALA A 207 -0.41 -20.47 -20.07
C ALA A 207 -0.52 -19.83 -18.68
N GLU A 208 -1.73 -19.79 -18.14
CA GLU A 208 -2.03 -19.12 -16.85
C GLU A 208 -1.20 -19.66 -15.69
N VAL A 209 -1.03 -21.00 -15.60
CA VAL A 209 -0.22 -21.64 -14.55
C VAL A 209 1.24 -21.20 -14.63
N GLU A 210 1.78 -21.05 -15.85
CA GLU A 210 3.14 -20.57 -16.06
C GLU A 210 3.26 -19.09 -15.74
N ARG A 211 2.22 -18.27 -16.03
CA ARG A 211 2.15 -16.85 -15.66
C ARG A 211 2.30 -16.64 -14.16
N ARG A 212 1.57 -17.42 -13.36
CA ARG A 212 1.69 -17.31 -11.90
C ARG A 212 3.11 -17.65 -11.41
N ALA A 213 3.71 -18.71 -11.93
CA ALA A 213 5.09 -19.10 -11.57
C ALA A 213 6.11 -18.03 -12.01
N TRP A 214 5.97 -17.51 -13.22
CA TRP A 214 6.79 -16.42 -13.73
C TRP A 214 6.67 -15.14 -12.86
N LEU A 215 5.45 -14.76 -12.50
CA LEU A 215 5.20 -13.62 -11.62
C LEU A 215 5.82 -13.84 -10.24
N ARG A 216 5.66 -15.04 -9.67
CA ARG A 216 6.23 -15.41 -8.37
C ARG A 216 7.73 -15.16 -8.31
N GLU A 217 8.49 -15.59 -9.30
CA GLU A 217 9.94 -15.39 -9.34
C GLU A 217 10.32 -13.91 -9.41
N ARG A 218 9.61 -13.11 -10.19
CA ARG A 218 9.82 -11.66 -10.29
C ARG A 218 9.50 -10.96 -8.95
N LEU A 219 8.43 -11.36 -8.28
CA LEU A 219 8.05 -10.83 -6.97
C LEU A 219 9.02 -11.27 -5.88
N LEU A 220 9.53 -12.50 -5.94
CA LEU A 220 10.55 -12.97 -5.01
C LEU A 220 11.82 -12.12 -5.11
N GLY A 221 12.28 -11.83 -6.32
CA GLY A 221 13.41 -10.91 -6.52
C GLY A 221 13.16 -9.51 -6.00
N ARG A 222 11.96 -8.97 -6.25
CA ARG A 222 11.56 -7.61 -5.80
C ARG A 222 11.50 -7.50 -4.27
N PHE A 223 10.78 -8.41 -3.62
CA PHE A 223 10.59 -8.36 -2.16
C PHE A 223 11.82 -8.87 -1.39
N GLY A 224 12.62 -9.74 -2.01
CA GLY A 224 13.94 -10.12 -1.52
C GLY A 224 14.89 -8.92 -1.50
N GLY A 225 14.93 -8.14 -2.58
CA GLY A 225 15.67 -6.88 -2.61
C GLY A 225 15.21 -5.86 -1.56
N THR A 226 13.91 -5.83 -1.24
CA THR A 226 13.39 -5.02 -0.12
C THR A 226 13.89 -5.54 1.22
N ALA A 227 13.86 -6.86 1.46
CA ALA A 227 14.40 -7.47 2.68
C ALA A 227 15.90 -7.16 2.85
N ASP A 228 16.69 -7.27 1.78
CA ASP A 228 18.11 -6.97 1.81
C ASP A 228 18.41 -5.50 2.11
N SER A 229 17.66 -4.58 1.49
CA SER A 229 17.81 -3.14 1.74
C SER A 229 17.38 -2.70 3.13
N ALA A 230 16.51 -3.47 3.79
CA ALA A 230 15.99 -3.21 5.13
C ALA A 230 16.58 -4.14 6.20
N ARG A 231 17.72 -4.79 5.93
CA ARG A 231 18.29 -5.82 6.80
C ARG A 231 18.55 -5.34 8.22
N ASP A 232 19.10 -4.16 8.39
CA ASP A 232 19.35 -3.58 9.71
C ASP A 232 18.03 -3.36 10.49
N CYS A 233 16.98 -2.93 9.79
CA CYS A 233 15.66 -2.77 10.38
C CYS A 233 15.02 -4.11 10.76
N LEU A 234 15.22 -5.17 9.95
CA LEU A 234 14.81 -6.53 10.30
C LEU A 234 15.57 -7.06 11.52
N HIS A 235 16.88 -6.83 11.62
CA HIS A 235 17.66 -7.19 12.81
C HIS A 235 17.17 -6.47 14.05
N LYS A 236 16.84 -5.16 13.94
CA LYS A 236 16.28 -4.39 15.05
C LYS A 236 15.00 -5.02 15.62
N TRP A 237 14.07 -5.44 14.74
CA TRP A 237 12.75 -5.89 15.18
C TRP A 237 12.64 -7.39 15.44
N TYR A 238 13.46 -8.22 14.77
CA TYR A 238 13.40 -9.68 14.84
C TYR A 238 14.62 -10.33 15.52
N GLY A 239 15.67 -9.54 15.85
CA GLY A 239 16.96 -10.03 16.28
C GLY A 239 17.82 -10.57 15.13
N GLU A 240 19.12 -10.74 15.38
CA GLU A 240 20.11 -11.08 14.36
C GLU A 240 19.76 -12.36 13.57
N ALA A 241 19.50 -13.47 14.26
CA ALA A 241 19.30 -14.76 13.62
C ALA A 241 18.02 -14.78 12.74
N ARG A 242 16.89 -14.32 13.28
CA ARG A 242 15.63 -14.30 12.55
C ARG A 242 15.64 -13.21 11.46
N GLY A 243 16.15 -12.02 11.78
CA GLY A 243 16.24 -10.92 10.82
C GLY A 243 17.09 -11.30 9.60
N ALA A 244 18.20 -12.04 9.79
CA ALA A 244 19.02 -12.56 8.69
C ALA A 244 18.31 -13.62 7.84
N ALA A 245 17.38 -14.38 8.40
CA ALA A 245 16.68 -15.48 7.73
C ALA A 245 15.48 -15.02 6.87
N VAL A 246 14.98 -13.78 7.07
CA VAL A 246 13.84 -13.23 6.30
C VAL A 246 14.21 -13.11 4.83
N LYS A 247 13.40 -13.70 3.97
CA LYS A 247 13.58 -13.74 2.51
C LYS A 247 12.79 -12.65 1.78
N THR A 248 11.60 -12.35 2.28
CA THR A 248 10.70 -11.34 1.70
C THR A 248 10.20 -10.40 2.77
N ALA A 249 10.20 -9.10 2.49
CA ALA A 249 9.76 -8.09 3.43
C ALA A 249 8.95 -6.97 2.78
N GLU A 250 8.09 -6.38 3.59
CA GLU A 250 7.48 -5.08 3.35
C GLU A 250 7.98 -4.10 4.39
N THR A 251 8.02 -2.82 4.08
CA THR A 251 8.54 -1.81 5.00
C THR A 251 7.63 -0.60 5.09
N VAL A 252 7.65 0.05 6.25
CA VAL A 252 6.96 1.30 6.51
C VAL A 252 7.95 2.31 7.04
N SER A 253 7.96 3.50 6.44
CA SER A 253 8.62 4.68 6.98
C SER A 253 7.57 5.55 7.68
N VAL A 254 7.64 5.65 9.01
CA VAL A 254 6.68 6.45 9.77
C VAL A 254 6.96 7.93 9.58
N SER A 255 5.91 8.68 9.29
CA SER A 255 5.96 10.11 9.04
C SER A 255 6.01 10.93 10.34
N GLU A 256 6.54 12.15 10.24
CA GLU A 256 6.41 13.17 11.28
C GLU A 256 5.05 13.88 11.26
N TYR A 257 4.27 13.72 10.17
CA TYR A 257 2.89 14.19 10.06
C TYR A 257 1.92 13.23 10.78
N GLY A 258 0.78 13.75 11.22
CA GLY A 258 -0.18 12.97 11.99
C GLY A 258 0.24 12.73 13.43
N ARG A 259 -0.16 11.61 14.01
CA ARG A 259 0.23 11.22 15.37
C ARG A 259 1.64 10.63 15.37
N ARG A 260 2.48 11.10 16.27
CA ARG A 260 3.79 10.48 16.53
C ARG A 260 3.62 9.04 17.01
N LEU A 261 4.52 8.18 16.59
CA LEU A 261 4.60 6.79 17.01
C LEU A 261 5.87 6.60 17.86
N PRO A 262 5.77 6.60 19.19
CA PRO A 262 6.89 6.25 20.07
C PRO A 262 7.31 4.79 19.84
N GLU A 263 8.57 4.46 20.15
CA GLU A 263 9.12 3.13 19.87
C GLU A 263 8.42 2.02 20.66
N ASP A 264 8.02 2.30 21.89
CA ASP A 264 7.25 1.40 22.75
C ASP A 264 5.81 1.14 22.26
N GLU A 265 5.25 2.02 21.42
CA GLU A 265 3.93 1.82 20.76
C GLU A 265 4.02 1.07 19.43
N VAL A 266 5.21 0.86 18.85
CA VAL A 266 5.35 0.23 17.51
C VAL A 266 4.74 -1.17 17.50
N ARG A 267 5.00 -1.99 18.51
CA ARG A 267 4.43 -3.36 18.60
C ARG A 267 2.91 -3.37 18.84
N THR A 268 2.37 -2.30 19.41
CA THR A 268 0.91 -2.13 19.52
C THR A 268 0.29 -1.88 18.14
N LEU A 269 0.95 -1.08 17.30
CA LEU A 269 0.46 -0.78 15.96
C LEU A 269 0.80 -1.89 14.95
N PHE A 270 1.91 -2.60 15.13
CA PHE A 270 2.36 -3.74 14.32
C PHE A 270 2.44 -5.02 15.19
N PRO A 271 1.28 -5.61 15.56
CA PRO A 271 1.18 -6.63 16.62
C PRO A 271 1.75 -8.02 16.24
N PHE A 272 2.18 -8.21 15.02
CA PHE A 272 2.87 -9.40 14.52
C PHE A 272 4.40 -9.31 14.63
N LEU A 273 4.94 -8.18 15.09
CA LEU A 273 6.35 -8.11 15.49
C LEU A 273 6.60 -8.97 16.73
N PRO A 274 7.77 -9.61 16.87
CA PRO A 274 8.08 -10.39 18.06
C PRO A 274 7.99 -9.55 19.34
N ALA A 275 7.60 -10.19 20.44
CA ALA A 275 7.77 -9.60 21.77
C ALA A 275 9.27 -9.34 22.06
N GLU A 276 9.57 -8.43 22.95
CA GLU A 276 10.95 -8.15 23.42
C GLU A 276 11.56 -9.36 24.11
#